data_41265a9475b511e6bacbbd5a0fdfaa3a
#
_entry.id   41265a9475b511e6bacbbd5a0fdfaa3a
#
_cell.length_a   1.000
_cell.length_b   1.000
_cell.length_c   1.000
_cell.angle_alpha   90.00
_cell.angle_beta   90.00
_cell.angle_gamma   90.00
#
_symmetry.space_group_name_H-M   'P 1'
#
loop_
_entity.id
_entity.type
_entity.pdbx_description
1 polymer ?
#
loop_
_entity_poly.entity_id
_entity_poly.type
_entity_poly.pdbx_seq_one_letter_code
_entity_poly.pdbx_strand_id
1 'polypeptide(L)'
;MVEEELDFMTRWSLGAQDAEGMIPAEQEVQIKGMNDIMHNKFIITDITSTTFMIELENAALGTIVGKGVIKEDLIAWEFRDNELEFEGFEFYEKQEDGSYLMRAEYATSDHYRTTIRGKIWEKLPEGV
;
A
#
# COMPACT_ATOMS: atom_id res chain seq x y z
N MET A 1 11.11 -25.10 4.18
CA MET A 1 10.51 -23.75 4.18
C MET A 1 9.43 -23.67 5.24
N VAL A 2 9.46 -22.66 6.05
CA VAL A 2 8.44 -22.44 7.07
C VAL A 2 7.43 -21.45 6.50
N GLU A 3 6.16 -21.85 6.51
CA GLU A 3 5.07 -20.96 6.16
C GLU A 3 4.36 -20.49 7.43
N GLU A 4 4.08 -19.22 7.49
CA GLU A 4 3.34 -18.64 8.60
C GLU A 4 2.21 -17.79 8.04
N GLU A 5 1.00 -18.03 8.54
CA GLU A 5 -0.16 -17.23 8.18
C GLU A 5 -0.54 -16.32 9.34
N LEU A 6 -0.72 -15.05 9.03
CA LEU A 6 -1.11 -14.03 9.99
C LEU A 6 -2.34 -13.30 9.50
N ASP A 7 -3.31 -13.13 10.38
CA ASP A 7 -4.46 -12.28 10.12
C ASP A 7 -4.13 -10.85 10.56
N PHE A 8 -4.49 -9.87 9.74
CA PHE A 8 -4.25 -8.48 10.09
C PHE A 8 -5.37 -7.59 9.60
N MET A 9 -5.44 -6.41 10.17
CA MET A 9 -6.34 -5.34 9.73
C MET A 9 -5.48 -4.21 9.20
N THR A 10 -5.92 -3.60 8.11
CA THR A 10 -5.23 -2.44 7.56
C THR A 10 -6.22 -1.28 7.40
N ARG A 11 -5.71 -0.08 7.62
CA ARG A 11 -6.48 1.15 7.45
C ARG A 11 -5.67 2.13 6.65
N TRP A 12 -6.24 2.59 5.54
CA TRP A 12 -5.66 3.64 4.71
C TRP A 12 -6.33 4.96 5.03
N SER A 13 -5.52 6.00 5.16
CA SER A 13 -5.98 7.38 5.28
C SER A 13 -5.31 8.21 4.22
N LEU A 14 -6.09 8.91 3.40
CA LEU A 14 -5.60 9.78 2.34
C LEU A 14 -5.83 11.23 2.75
N GLY A 15 -4.77 12.03 2.67
CA GLY A 15 -4.89 13.46 2.88
C GLY A 15 -5.39 14.19 1.63
N ALA A 16 -5.59 15.48 1.76
CA ALA A 16 -5.96 16.32 0.63
C ALA A 16 -4.76 16.56 -0.28
N GLN A 17 -5.02 16.68 -1.58
CA GLN A 17 -4.00 17.07 -2.54
C GLN A 17 -3.55 18.50 -2.26
N ASP A 18 -2.24 18.71 -2.15
CA ASP A 18 -1.69 20.03 -1.87
C ASP A 18 -1.52 20.87 -3.14
N ALA A 19 -1.00 22.09 -2.99
CA ALA A 19 -0.81 23.03 -4.10
C ALA A 19 0.17 22.53 -5.16
N GLU A 20 1.06 21.60 -4.80
CA GLU A 20 2.03 21.00 -5.72
C GLU A 20 1.52 19.70 -6.35
N GLY A 21 0.29 19.29 -6.03
CA GLY A 21 -0.33 18.09 -6.56
C GLY A 21 0.02 16.81 -5.81
N MET A 22 0.65 16.93 -4.64
CA MET A 22 1.02 15.77 -3.83
C MET A 22 -0.11 15.36 -2.89
N ILE A 23 -0.31 14.04 -2.74
CA ILE A 23 -1.29 13.49 -1.81
C ILE A 23 -0.54 12.68 -0.75
N PRO A 24 -0.56 13.14 0.51
CA PRO A 24 -0.03 12.32 1.60
C PRO A 24 -1.01 11.20 1.95
N ALA A 25 -0.46 10.03 2.26
CA ALA A 25 -1.26 8.88 2.65
C ALA A 25 -0.57 8.16 3.81
N GLU A 26 -1.35 7.50 4.62
CA GLU A 26 -0.85 6.71 5.73
C GLU A 26 -1.57 5.38 5.77
N GLN A 27 -0.81 4.32 6.02
CA GLN A 27 -1.35 2.99 6.21
C GLN A 27 -1.03 2.52 7.61
N GLU A 28 -2.05 2.10 8.34
CA GLU A 28 -1.89 1.43 9.63
C GLU A 28 -2.14 -0.06 9.42
N VAL A 29 -1.24 -0.89 9.95
CA VAL A 29 -1.37 -2.34 9.88
C VAL A 29 -1.28 -2.92 11.29
N GLN A 30 -2.31 -3.64 11.69
CA GLN A 30 -2.34 -4.31 12.98
C GLN A 30 -2.51 -5.81 12.77
N ILE A 31 -1.57 -6.58 13.31
CA ILE A 31 -1.64 -8.04 13.28
C ILE A 31 -2.53 -8.51 14.43
N LYS A 32 -3.47 -9.39 14.13
CA LYS A 32 -4.38 -9.95 15.12
C LYS A 32 -3.61 -10.63 16.25
N GLY A 33 -3.92 -10.25 17.49
CA GLY A 33 -3.25 -10.80 18.67
C GLY A 33 -2.01 -10.02 19.11
N MET A 34 -1.60 -8.99 18.35
CA MET A 34 -0.50 -8.10 18.70
C MET A 34 -1.04 -6.71 19.04
N ASN A 35 -0.39 -6.05 20.00
CA ASN A 35 -0.80 -4.71 20.42
C ASN A 35 -0.18 -3.60 19.57
N ASP A 36 0.92 -3.90 18.89
CA ASP A 36 1.63 -2.91 18.11
C ASP A 36 0.95 -2.65 16.76
N ILE A 37 0.90 -1.38 16.36
CA ILE A 37 0.39 -0.97 15.07
C ILE A 37 1.56 -0.46 14.24
N MET A 38 1.73 -1.04 13.04
CA MET A 38 2.73 -0.55 12.11
C MET A 38 2.17 0.60 11.29
N HIS A 39 2.99 1.63 11.08
CA HIS A 39 2.62 2.78 10.28
C HIS A 39 3.54 2.90 9.09
N ASN A 40 2.97 3.03 7.91
CA ASN A 40 3.69 3.34 6.70
C ASN A 40 3.18 4.68 6.17
N LYS A 41 4.11 5.55 5.81
CA LYS A 41 3.78 6.85 5.23
C LYS A 41 4.09 6.81 3.75
N PHE A 42 3.19 7.38 2.97
CA PHE A 42 3.32 7.46 1.52
C PHE A 42 3.08 8.88 1.05
N ILE A 43 3.74 9.25 -0.03
CA ILE A 43 3.45 10.48 -0.75
C ILE A 43 3.22 10.11 -2.21
N ILE A 44 2.05 10.46 -2.72
CA ILE A 44 1.68 10.20 -4.12
C ILE A 44 1.90 11.49 -4.90
N THR A 45 2.70 11.40 -5.96
CA THR A 45 3.11 12.55 -6.77
C THR A 45 2.96 12.26 -8.26
N ASP A 46 3.16 13.26 -9.09
CA ASP A 46 3.16 13.14 -10.56
C ASP A 46 1.93 12.40 -11.09
N ILE A 47 0.77 12.75 -10.55
CA ILE A 47 -0.49 12.09 -10.85
C ILE A 47 -0.98 12.52 -12.23
N THR A 48 -1.17 11.54 -13.12
CA THR A 48 -1.82 11.72 -14.42
C THR A 48 -3.12 10.92 -14.45
N SER A 49 -3.79 10.89 -15.59
CA SER A 49 -5.00 10.07 -15.74
C SER A 49 -4.73 8.56 -15.69
N THR A 50 -3.48 8.13 -15.91
CA THR A 50 -3.12 6.72 -16.02
C THR A 50 -1.95 6.27 -15.16
N THR A 51 -1.16 7.21 -14.63
CA THR A 51 0.06 6.90 -13.86
C THR A 51 0.24 7.80 -12.66
N PHE A 52 1.08 7.39 -11.75
CA PHE A 52 1.53 8.20 -10.61
C PHE A 52 2.87 7.69 -10.11
N MET A 53 3.54 8.52 -9.30
CA MET A 53 4.70 8.10 -8.53
C MET A 53 4.28 7.98 -7.07
N ILE A 54 4.91 7.08 -6.33
CA ILE A 54 4.63 6.89 -4.92
C ILE A 54 5.94 6.73 -4.16
N GLU A 55 6.07 7.45 -3.05
CA GLU A 55 7.19 7.31 -2.14
C GLU A 55 6.70 6.63 -0.86
N LEU A 56 7.42 5.60 -0.46
CA LEU A 56 7.19 4.93 0.83
C LEU A 56 8.27 5.38 1.80
N GLU A 57 7.86 5.90 2.95
CA GLU A 57 8.74 6.15 4.09
C GLU A 57 8.50 5.09 5.16
N ASN A 58 9.55 4.39 5.52
CA ASN A 58 9.49 3.32 6.51
C ASN A 58 10.74 3.39 7.37
N ALA A 59 10.58 3.23 8.69
CA ALA A 59 11.69 3.35 9.64
C ALA A 59 12.82 2.33 9.38
N ALA A 60 12.48 1.16 8.88
CA ALA A 60 13.46 0.10 8.61
C ALA A 60 14.13 0.24 7.24
N LEU A 61 13.41 0.74 6.23
CA LEU A 61 13.86 0.76 4.84
C LEU A 61 14.29 2.13 4.35
N GLY A 62 13.94 3.21 5.08
CA GLY A 62 14.15 4.57 4.61
C GLY A 62 13.08 4.97 3.60
N THR A 63 13.48 5.69 2.55
CA THR A 63 12.55 6.16 1.50
C THR A 63 12.74 5.33 0.23
N ILE A 64 11.66 4.76 -0.26
CA ILE A 64 11.65 3.95 -1.48
C ILE A 64 10.64 4.57 -2.45
N VAL A 65 11.07 4.71 -3.71
CA VAL A 65 10.22 5.29 -4.76
C VAL A 65 9.67 4.18 -5.64
N GLY A 66 8.38 4.25 -5.91
CA GLY A 66 7.68 3.32 -6.78
C GLY A 66 6.93 4.02 -7.90
N LYS A 67 6.44 3.20 -8.81
CA LYS A 67 5.64 3.65 -9.96
C LYS A 67 4.27 3.00 -9.88
N GLY A 68 3.24 3.79 -10.18
CA GLY A 68 1.87 3.31 -10.16
C GLY A 68 1.15 3.48 -11.49
N VAL A 69 0.10 2.71 -11.65
CA VAL A 69 -0.81 2.79 -12.79
C VAL A 69 -2.25 2.90 -12.30
N ILE A 70 -3.04 3.63 -13.04
CA ILE A 70 -4.47 3.81 -12.78
C ILE A 70 -5.23 3.33 -14.00
N LYS A 71 -6.13 2.37 -13.80
CA LYS A 71 -7.07 1.90 -14.82
C LYS A 71 -8.48 2.07 -14.29
N GLU A 72 -9.48 1.83 -15.14
CA GLU A 72 -10.88 2.05 -14.77
C GLU A 72 -11.28 1.41 -13.43
N ASP A 73 -10.89 0.15 -13.21
CA ASP A 73 -11.25 -0.59 -12.00
C ASP A 73 -10.04 -1.05 -11.19
N LEU A 74 -8.86 -0.48 -11.46
CA LEU A 74 -7.62 -0.98 -10.88
C LEU A 74 -6.65 0.16 -10.55
N ILE A 75 -6.08 0.10 -9.37
CA ILE A 75 -4.94 0.92 -8.97
C ILE A 75 -3.84 -0.04 -8.52
N ALA A 76 -2.64 0.13 -9.05
CA ALA A 76 -1.52 -0.72 -8.71
C ALA A 76 -0.22 0.08 -8.68
N TRP A 77 0.72 -0.39 -7.88
CA TRP A 77 2.05 0.20 -7.86
C TRP A 77 3.09 -0.88 -7.58
N GLU A 78 4.35 -0.58 -7.94
CA GLU A 78 5.48 -1.43 -7.64
C GLU A 78 6.64 -0.62 -7.07
N PHE A 79 7.37 -1.25 -6.17
CA PHE A 79 8.62 -0.75 -5.63
C PHE A 79 9.75 -1.68 -6.06
N ARG A 80 10.89 -1.09 -6.40
CA ARG A 80 12.09 -1.86 -6.68
C ARG A 80 13.32 -1.03 -6.28
N ASP A 81 14.07 -1.54 -5.33
CA ASP A 81 15.30 -0.92 -4.88
C ASP A 81 16.41 -1.98 -4.88
N ASN A 82 17.34 -1.85 -5.83
CA ASN A 82 18.40 -2.83 -6.01
C ASN A 82 19.45 -2.79 -4.89
N GLU A 83 19.67 -1.63 -4.29
CA GLU A 83 20.63 -1.49 -3.19
C GLU A 83 20.13 -2.17 -1.92
N LEU A 84 18.83 -2.05 -1.66
CA LEU A 84 18.21 -2.68 -0.51
C LEU A 84 17.74 -4.11 -0.80
N GLU A 85 17.87 -4.56 -2.05
CA GLU A 85 17.33 -5.83 -2.52
C GLU A 85 15.86 -6.02 -2.14
N PHE A 86 15.11 -4.93 -2.23
CA PHE A 86 13.69 -4.88 -1.91
C PHE A 86 12.90 -4.71 -3.19
N GLU A 87 11.90 -5.56 -3.37
CA GLU A 87 10.94 -5.39 -4.46
C GLU A 87 9.56 -5.83 -4.01
N GLY A 88 8.55 -5.23 -4.60
CA GLY A 88 7.19 -5.60 -4.29
C GLY A 88 6.18 -4.86 -5.14
N PHE A 89 4.97 -5.35 -5.11
CA PHE A 89 3.85 -4.71 -5.76
C PHE A 89 2.61 -4.82 -4.89
N GLU A 90 1.69 -3.88 -5.10
CA GLU A 90 0.35 -3.94 -4.55
C GLU A 90 -0.64 -3.57 -5.62
N PHE A 91 -1.80 -4.20 -5.61
CA PHE A 91 -2.89 -3.74 -6.43
C PHE A 91 -4.24 -3.87 -5.72
N TYR A 92 -5.14 -2.99 -6.12
CA TYR A 92 -6.49 -2.89 -5.59
C TYR A 92 -7.44 -2.89 -6.78
N GLU A 93 -8.28 -3.91 -6.87
CA GLU A 93 -9.22 -4.08 -7.97
C GLU A 93 -10.65 -3.88 -7.46
N LYS A 94 -11.37 -2.94 -8.07
CA LYS A 94 -12.73 -2.62 -7.67
C LYS A 94 -13.69 -3.73 -8.06
N GLN A 95 -14.55 -4.11 -7.13
CA GLN A 95 -15.55 -5.14 -7.31
C GLN A 95 -16.93 -4.53 -7.57
N GLU A 96 -17.87 -5.36 -8.01
CA GLU A 96 -19.23 -4.92 -8.29
C GLU A 96 -19.95 -4.37 -7.07
N ASP A 97 -19.62 -4.87 -5.87
CA ASP A 97 -20.23 -4.43 -4.62
C ASP A 97 -19.61 -3.14 -4.06
N GLY A 98 -18.66 -2.54 -4.78
CA GLY A 98 -17.98 -1.32 -4.35
C GLY A 98 -16.77 -1.56 -3.45
N SER A 99 -16.48 -2.78 -3.07
CA SER A 99 -15.26 -3.11 -2.34
C SER A 99 -14.07 -3.24 -3.30
N TYR A 100 -12.88 -3.41 -2.75
CA TYR A 100 -11.66 -3.63 -3.51
C TYR A 100 -11.00 -4.92 -3.05
N LEU A 101 -10.62 -5.77 -4.01
CA LEU A 101 -9.74 -6.88 -3.72
C LEU A 101 -8.31 -6.35 -3.70
N MET A 102 -7.59 -6.70 -2.65
CA MET A 102 -6.21 -6.27 -2.47
C MET A 102 -5.28 -7.47 -2.57
N ARG A 103 -4.21 -7.31 -3.33
CA ARG A 103 -3.10 -8.25 -3.37
C ARG A 103 -1.79 -7.49 -3.30
N ALA A 104 -0.84 -8.06 -2.57
CA ALA A 104 0.50 -7.54 -2.49
C ALA A 104 1.49 -8.67 -2.36
N GLU A 105 2.68 -8.48 -2.88
CA GLU A 105 3.78 -9.40 -2.72
C GLU A 105 5.06 -8.61 -2.56
N TYR A 106 5.83 -8.93 -1.51
CA TYR A 106 7.08 -8.28 -1.21
C TYR A 106 8.17 -9.30 -1.01
N ALA A 107 9.35 -9.01 -1.52
CA ALA A 107 10.56 -9.81 -1.33
C ALA A 107 11.67 -8.94 -0.77
N THR A 108 12.43 -9.48 0.16
CA THR A 108 13.52 -8.78 0.84
C THR A 108 14.85 -9.52 0.65
N SER A 109 15.96 -8.85 1.04
CA SER A 109 17.31 -9.36 0.88
C SER A 109 17.61 -10.67 1.62
N ASP A 110 16.85 -10.97 2.64
CA ASP A 110 17.02 -12.19 3.44
C ASP A 110 16.20 -13.37 2.89
N HIS A 111 15.75 -13.25 1.65
CA HIS A 111 14.98 -14.27 0.92
C HIS A 111 13.59 -14.54 1.50
N TYR A 112 13.06 -13.62 2.29
CA TYR A 112 11.66 -13.68 2.71
C TYR A 112 10.76 -13.17 1.60
N ARG A 113 9.67 -13.90 1.42
CA ARG A 113 8.60 -13.49 0.52
C ARG A 113 7.30 -13.40 1.29
N THR A 114 6.69 -12.24 1.24
CA THR A 114 5.41 -12.00 1.90
C THR A 114 4.33 -11.83 0.85
N THR A 115 3.28 -12.62 0.93
CA THR A 115 2.12 -12.50 0.06
C THR A 115 0.94 -12.07 0.91
N ILE A 116 0.26 -11.01 0.48
CA ILE A 116 -0.87 -10.43 1.21
C ILE A 116 -2.10 -10.48 0.31
N ARG A 117 -3.22 -10.91 0.87
CA ARG A 117 -4.52 -10.90 0.19
C ARG A 117 -5.56 -10.37 1.14
N GLY A 118 -6.46 -9.58 0.62
CA GLY A 118 -7.50 -9.01 1.46
C GLY A 118 -8.59 -8.34 0.67
N LYS A 119 -9.52 -7.77 1.42
CA LYS A 119 -10.64 -7.02 0.88
C LYS A 119 -10.77 -5.75 1.70
N ILE A 120 -10.93 -4.64 1.01
CA ILE A 120 -11.11 -3.35 1.70
C ILE A 120 -12.36 -2.64 1.21
N TRP A 121 -12.87 -1.79 2.06
CA TRP A 121 -14.05 -0.97 1.79
C TRP A 121 -13.73 0.47 2.11
N GLU A 122 -14.37 1.36 1.39
CA GLU A 122 -14.35 2.76 1.73
C GLU A 122 -15.18 2.99 2.99
N LYS A 123 -14.58 3.65 3.98
CA LYS A 123 -15.29 4.01 5.19
C LYS A 123 -15.80 5.45 5.08
N LEU A 124 -17.11 5.61 5.14
CA LEU A 124 -17.72 6.93 5.10
C LEU A 124 -17.61 7.62 6.47
N PRO A 125 -17.50 8.96 6.49
CA PRO A 125 -17.50 9.70 7.74
C PRO A 125 -18.78 9.44 8.53
N GLU A 126 -18.66 9.42 9.87
CA GLU A 126 -19.81 9.29 10.73
C GLU A 126 -20.73 10.50 10.60
N GLY A 127 -22.03 10.28 10.67
CA GLY A 127 -23.03 11.34 10.60
C GLY A 127 -23.40 11.78 9.19
N VAL A 128 -22.99 11.04 8.18
CA VAL A 128 -23.38 11.30 6.80
C VAL A 128 -24.49 10.37 6.37
#